data_7f107f1594f81b478fcf0d511dd26de2
#
_entry.id   7f107f1594f81b478fcf0d511dd26de2
#
_cell.length_a   1.000
_cell.length_b   1.000
_cell.length_c   1.000
_cell.angle_alpha   90.00
_cell.angle_beta   90.00
_cell.angle_gamma   90.00
#
_symmetry.space_group_name_H-M   'P 1'
#
loop_
_entity.id
_entity.type
_entity.pdbx_description
1 polymer ?
#
loop_
_entity_poly.entity_id
_entity_poly.type
_entity_poly.pdbx_seq_one_letter_code
_entity_poly.pdbx_strand_id
1 'polypeptide(L)'
;MDLLEAKSRIAEALAESIFRRARYEIAQFKAGYAALRLGREDFSPDFRVKQPAESGDEREFLVEVKYRPSIEQFISVENQRGDRSIFFLARRQWPSLYFILVTERPEPGRSCFQAVAFETLKSGEPFRTLDLVEVKEFGLFAHNVEDHEELVHRIFELLTA
;
A
#
# COMPACT_ATOMS: atom_id res chain seq x y z
N MET A 1 15.06 -4.21 -16.87
CA MET A 1 13.79 -4.13 -16.07
C MET A 1 12.85 -5.21 -16.54
N ASP A 2 12.41 -6.06 -15.66
CA ASP A 2 11.44 -7.08 -16.01
C ASP A 2 10.00 -6.56 -15.86
N LEU A 3 9.04 -7.37 -16.28
CA LEU A 3 7.62 -7.00 -16.25
C LEU A 3 7.11 -6.77 -14.82
N LEU A 4 7.53 -7.59 -13.89
CA LEU A 4 7.11 -7.46 -12.48
C LEU A 4 7.61 -6.14 -11.88
N GLU A 5 8.85 -5.79 -12.15
CA GLU A 5 9.43 -4.54 -11.69
C GLU A 5 8.70 -3.34 -12.31
N ALA A 6 8.38 -3.41 -13.61
CA ALA A 6 7.63 -2.35 -14.28
C ALA A 6 6.25 -2.18 -13.65
N LYS A 7 5.53 -3.26 -13.40
CA LYS A 7 4.22 -3.21 -12.74
C LYS A 7 4.32 -2.65 -11.33
N SER A 8 5.37 -2.98 -10.60
CA SER A 8 5.59 -2.46 -9.24
C SER A 8 5.79 -0.94 -9.25
N ARG A 9 6.57 -0.43 -10.19
CA ARG A 9 6.80 1.01 -10.31
C ARG A 9 5.54 1.76 -10.73
N ILE A 10 4.75 1.18 -11.64
CA ILE A 10 3.48 1.77 -12.06
C ILE A 10 2.49 1.77 -10.90
N ALA A 11 2.41 0.69 -10.15
CA ALA A 11 1.55 0.60 -8.97
C ALA A 11 1.89 1.68 -7.95
N GLU A 12 3.18 1.90 -7.69
CA GLU A 12 3.65 2.95 -6.80
C GLU A 12 3.25 4.34 -7.31
N ALA A 13 3.44 4.60 -8.60
CA ALA A 13 3.06 5.88 -9.20
C ALA A 13 1.56 6.13 -9.14
N LEU A 14 0.74 5.10 -9.35
CA LEU A 14 -0.72 5.22 -9.27
C LEU A 14 -1.19 5.45 -7.82
N ALA A 15 -0.61 4.76 -6.86
CA ALA A 15 -0.92 5.00 -5.45
C ALA A 15 -0.56 6.42 -5.05
N GLU A 16 0.61 6.90 -5.45
CA GLU A 16 1.02 8.29 -5.23
C GLU A 16 0.01 9.26 -5.84
N SER A 17 -0.43 9.00 -7.06
CA SER A 17 -1.42 9.83 -7.76
C SER A 17 -2.75 9.89 -7.00
N ILE A 18 -3.21 8.79 -6.42
CA ILE A 18 -4.42 8.78 -5.60
C ILE A 18 -4.30 9.77 -4.45
N PHE A 19 -3.18 9.74 -3.73
CA PHE A 19 -2.96 10.65 -2.61
C PHE A 19 -2.82 12.10 -3.06
N ARG A 20 -2.13 12.36 -4.18
CA ARG A 20 -2.02 13.71 -4.72
C ARG A 20 -3.37 14.30 -5.08
N ARG A 21 -4.23 13.51 -5.72
CA ARG A 21 -5.60 13.94 -6.07
C ARG A 21 -6.43 14.24 -4.83
N ALA A 22 -6.14 13.56 -3.73
CA ALA A 22 -6.79 13.80 -2.44
C ALA A 22 -6.14 14.95 -1.66
N ARG A 23 -5.24 15.71 -2.29
CA ARG A 23 -4.56 16.88 -1.75
C ARG A 23 -3.55 16.56 -0.64
N TYR A 24 -3.00 15.37 -0.64
CA TYR A 24 -1.86 15.06 0.21
C TYR A 24 -0.58 15.60 -0.43
N GLU A 25 0.30 16.14 0.41
CA GLU A 25 1.67 16.43 0.03
C GLU A 25 2.47 15.14 0.09
N ILE A 26 3.31 14.89 -0.91
CA ILE A 26 4.07 13.66 -1.01
C ILE A 26 5.56 13.96 -0.98
N ALA A 27 6.28 13.23 -0.15
CA ALA A 27 7.73 13.30 -0.09
C ALA A 27 8.29 11.89 -0.15
N GLN A 28 9.37 11.72 -0.90
CA GLN A 28 10.09 10.46 -0.90
C GLN A 28 10.63 10.18 0.49
N PHE A 29 10.47 8.95 0.95
CA PHE A 29 11.00 8.56 2.23
C PHE A 29 12.49 8.28 2.11
N LYS A 30 13.28 9.00 2.92
CA LYS A 30 14.73 8.77 3.00
C LYS A 30 15.01 8.01 4.27
N ALA A 31 15.30 6.72 4.13
CA ALA A 31 15.52 5.85 5.26
C ALA A 31 16.77 6.24 6.05
N GLY A 32 17.82 6.67 5.37
CA GLY A 32 19.09 6.92 6.03
C GLY A 32 19.51 5.72 6.87
N TYR A 33 19.57 5.92 8.19
CA TYR A 33 19.93 4.87 9.14
C TYR A 33 18.74 4.02 9.57
N ALA A 34 17.53 4.36 9.15
CA ALA A 34 16.30 3.71 9.61
C ALA A 34 15.85 2.55 8.74
N ALA A 35 16.59 2.21 7.69
CA ALA A 35 16.26 1.07 6.84
C ALA A 35 16.22 -0.23 7.65
N LEU A 36 15.15 -1.00 7.46
CA LEU A 36 14.99 -2.28 8.11
C LEU A 36 15.56 -3.38 7.22
N ARG A 37 16.48 -4.15 7.76
CA ARG A 37 17.08 -5.26 7.02
C ARG A 37 16.21 -6.51 7.13
N LEU A 38 15.67 -6.95 6.00
CA LEU A 38 14.86 -8.16 5.89
C LEU A 38 15.59 -9.15 5.00
N GLY A 39 16.28 -10.10 5.63
CA GLY A 39 17.09 -11.06 4.87
C GLY A 39 18.26 -10.36 4.19
N ARG A 40 18.31 -10.43 2.85
CA ARG A 40 19.36 -9.80 2.04
C ARG A 40 19.02 -8.41 1.55
N GLU A 41 17.78 -7.97 1.75
CA GLU A 41 17.29 -6.69 1.24
C GLU A 41 17.01 -5.74 2.38
N ASP A 42 17.36 -4.48 2.17
CA ASP A 42 16.95 -3.41 3.06
C ASP A 42 15.53 -2.97 2.71
N PHE A 43 14.68 -2.81 3.71
CA PHE A 43 13.31 -2.35 3.54
C PHE A 43 13.18 -0.92 4.07
N SER A 44 12.56 -0.06 3.29
CA SER A 44 12.13 1.26 3.73
C SER A 44 10.82 1.63 3.03
N PRO A 45 9.98 2.45 3.67
CA PRO A 45 8.75 2.93 3.00
C PRO A 45 9.06 3.65 1.69
N ASP A 46 8.10 3.61 0.74
CA ASP A 46 8.26 4.28 -0.55
C ASP A 46 8.14 5.79 -0.42
N PHE A 47 7.14 6.26 0.31
CA PHE A 47 6.93 7.71 0.45
C PHE A 47 6.13 8.05 1.71
N ARG A 48 6.14 9.34 2.03
CA ARG A 48 5.35 9.92 3.10
C ARG A 48 4.26 10.78 2.50
N VAL A 49 3.04 10.66 3.04
CA VAL A 49 1.92 11.49 2.65
C VAL A 49 1.48 12.33 3.84
N LYS A 50 1.22 13.61 3.60
CA LYS A 50 0.85 14.54 4.65
C LYS A 50 -0.30 15.42 4.15
N GLN A 51 -1.34 15.53 4.95
CA GLN A 51 -2.46 16.40 4.65
C GLN A 51 -2.69 17.32 5.84
N PRO A 52 -2.53 18.64 5.66
CA PRO A 52 -2.90 19.58 6.71
C PRO A 52 -4.41 19.56 6.88
N ALA A 53 -4.88 19.34 8.12
CA ALA A 53 -6.30 19.40 8.41
C ALA A 53 -6.72 20.83 8.69
N GLU A 54 -7.94 21.19 8.29
CA GLU A 54 -8.52 22.53 8.52
C GLU A 54 -8.59 22.86 10.02
N SER A 55 -8.66 21.83 10.87
CA SER A 55 -8.70 21.96 12.33
C SER A 55 -7.33 22.12 12.99
N GLY A 56 -6.25 22.15 12.20
CA GLY A 56 -4.89 22.21 12.72
C GLY A 56 -4.26 20.84 12.98
N ASP A 57 -5.03 19.76 12.89
CA ASP A 57 -4.52 18.40 13.04
C ASP A 57 -3.96 17.92 11.70
N GLU A 58 -2.67 17.62 11.68
CA GLU A 58 -2.02 17.08 10.49
C GLU A 58 -2.23 15.57 10.41
N ARG A 59 -2.56 15.08 9.22
CA ARG A 59 -2.57 13.64 8.92
C ARG A 59 -1.30 13.30 8.19
N GLU A 60 -0.50 12.45 8.77
CA GLU A 60 0.76 12.01 8.17
C GLU A 60 0.88 10.50 8.25
N PHE A 61 1.18 9.89 7.12
CA PHE A 61 1.35 8.44 7.02
C PHE A 61 2.57 8.11 6.18
N LEU A 62 3.19 6.98 6.50
CA LEU A 62 4.19 6.37 5.64
C LEU A 62 3.51 5.29 4.81
N VAL A 63 3.91 5.16 3.56
CA VAL A 63 3.27 4.24 2.63
C VAL A 63 4.32 3.38 1.94
N GLU A 64 4.07 2.07 1.94
CA GLU A 64 4.80 1.10 1.13
C GLU A 64 3.81 0.47 0.16
N VAL A 65 4.11 0.55 -1.13
CA VAL A 65 3.25 0.00 -2.17
C VAL A 65 3.86 -1.30 -2.69
N LYS A 66 3.05 -2.34 -2.77
CA LYS A 66 3.47 -3.63 -3.31
C LYS A 66 2.49 -4.09 -4.37
N TYR A 67 3.00 -4.37 -5.57
CA TYR A 67 2.24 -5.05 -6.60
C TYR A 67 2.30 -6.55 -6.37
N ARG A 68 1.15 -7.21 -6.44
CA ARG A 68 1.07 -8.69 -6.38
C ARG A 68 0.03 -9.19 -7.36
N PRO A 69 0.34 -10.24 -8.13
CA PRO A 69 -0.67 -10.84 -9.03
C PRO A 69 -1.87 -11.40 -8.27
N SER A 70 -1.65 -11.90 -7.04
CA SER A 70 -2.70 -12.34 -6.14
C SER A 70 -2.44 -11.78 -4.75
N ILE A 71 -3.29 -10.87 -4.32
CA ILE A 71 -3.20 -10.28 -2.97
C ILE A 71 -3.49 -11.37 -1.93
N GLU A 72 -4.47 -12.22 -2.17
CA GLU A 72 -4.88 -13.28 -1.24
C GLU A 72 -3.74 -14.25 -0.97
N GLN A 73 -3.00 -14.62 -2.01
CA GLN A 73 -1.84 -15.51 -1.86
C GLN A 73 -0.73 -14.83 -1.06
N PHE A 74 -0.48 -13.57 -1.32
CA PHE A 74 0.52 -12.81 -0.58
C PHE A 74 0.16 -12.72 0.90
N ILE A 75 -1.08 -12.40 1.22
CA ILE A 75 -1.57 -12.33 2.60
C ILE A 75 -1.48 -13.71 3.27
N SER A 76 -1.84 -14.78 2.55
CA SER A 76 -1.74 -16.14 3.08
C SER A 76 -0.32 -16.51 3.48
N VAL A 77 0.66 -16.17 2.65
CA VAL A 77 2.08 -16.41 2.95
C VAL A 77 2.51 -15.61 4.18
N GLU A 78 2.13 -14.34 4.27
CA GLU A 78 2.48 -13.51 5.42
C GLU A 78 1.81 -14.02 6.70
N ASN A 79 0.59 -14.52 6.61
CA ASN A 79 -0.08 -15.13 7.76
C ASN A 79 0.66 -16.38 8.26
N GLN A 80 1.24 -17.17 7.37
CA GLN A 80 2.05 -18.34 7.74
C GLN A 80 3.33 -17.96 8.46
N ARG A 81 3.89 -16.78 8.18
CA ARG A 81 5.09 -16.28 8.83
C ARG A 81 4.84 -15.82 10.27
N GLY A 82 3.59 -15.50 10.61
CA GLY A 82 3.22 -15.05 11.94
C GLY A 82 4.02 -13.84 12.40
N ASP A 83 4.72 -13.96 13.52
CA ASP A 83 5.52 -12.86 14.08
C ASP A 83 6.70 -12.43 13.19
N ARG A 84 7.06 -13.23 12.22
CA ARG A 84 8.12 -12.90 11.24
C ARG A 84 7.56 -12.24 9.98
N SER A 85 6.27 -11.94 9.95
CA SER A 85 5.67 -11.22 8.84
C SER A 85 6.32 -9.86 8.66
N ILE A 86 6.54 -9.48 7.40
CA ILE A 86 7.03 -8.15 7.06
C ILE A 86 6.12 -7.05 7.62
N PHE A 87 4.83 -7.33 7.74
CA PHE A 87 3.87 -6.36 8.24
C PHE A 87 4.16 -5.99 9.70
N PHE A 88 4.40 -6.98 10.54
CA PHE A 88 4.75 -6.72 11.95
C PHE A 88 6.13 -6.08 12.08
N LEU A 89 7.12 -6.60 11.37
CA LEU A 89 8.49 -6.12 11.48
C LEU A 89 8.58 -4.66 11.05
N ALA A 90 7.96 -4.31 9.92
CA ALA A 90 7.99 -2.95 9.41
C ALA A 90 7.16 -2.01 10.29
N ARG A 91 6.01 -2.45 10.80
CA ARG A 91 5.14 -1.63 11.64
C ARG A 91 5.77 -1.31 13.00
N ARG A 92 6.62 -2.19 13.52
CA ARG A 92 7.40 -1.90 14.73
C ARG A 92 8.39 -0.76 14.51
N GLN A 93 9.03 -0.75 13.33
CA GLN A 93 9.99 0.30 12.97
C GLN A 93 9.27 1.61 12.66
N TRP A 94 8.15 1.54 11.97
CA TRP A 94 7.37 2.70 11.52
C TRP A 94 5.89 2.51 11.89
N PRO A 95 5.46 2.98 13.09
CA PRO A 95 4.08 2.77 13.56
C PRO A 95 2.99 3.38 12.67
N SER A 96 3.32 4.41 11.88
CA SER A 96 2.37 5.05 10.97
C SER A 96 2.41 4.49 9.54
N LEU A 97 3.09 3.35 9.34
CA LEU A 97 3.23 2.74 8.02
C LEU A 97 1.97 1.99 7.61
N TYR A 98 1.55 2.22 6.36
CA TYR A 98 0.50 1.44 5.69
C TYR A 98 1.09 0.72 4.49
N PHE A 99 0.72 -0.55 4.35
CA PHE A 99 1.01 -1.31 3.14
C PHE A 99 -0.18 -1.20 2.20
N ILE A 100 0.06 -0.69 1.00
CA ILE A 100 -0.94 -0.63 -0.06
C ILE A 100 -0.60 -1.70 -1.07
N LEU A 101 -1.53 -2.61 -1.28
CA LEU A 101 -1.38 -3.74 -2.19
C LEU A 101 -2.16 -3.45 -3.45
N VAL A 102 -1.52 -3.63 -4.60
CA VAL A 102 -2.12 -3.31 -5.90
C VAL A 102 -2.11 -4.57 -6.76
N THR A 103 -3.25 -4.82 -7.43
CA THR A 103 -3.39 -5.93 -8.37
C THR A 103 -4.33 -5.54 -9.51
N GLU A 104 -4.07 -6.04 -10.71
CA GLU A 104 -5.01 -5.92 -11.84
C GLU A 104 -6.10 -6.98 -11.81
N ARG A 105 -5.99 -7.97 -10.91
CA ARG A 105 -6.93 -9.09 -10.81
C ARG A 105 -7.45 -9.27 -9.39
N PRO A 106 -8.19 -8.27 -8.86
CA PRO A 106 -8.76 -8.42 -7.53
C PRO A 106 -9.85 -9.49 -7.53
N GLU A 107 -10.11 -10.06 -6.36
CA GLU A 107 -11.26 -10.94 -6.17
C GLU A 107 -12.56 -10.17 -6.50
N PRO A 108 -13.60 -10.87 -6.95
CA PRO A 108 -14.88 -10.20 -7.26
C PRO A 108 -15.39 -9.35 -6.10
N GLY A 109 -15.75 -8.11 -6.42
CA GLY A 109 -16.25 -7.16 -5.43
C GLY A 109 -15.16 -6.44 -4.64
N ARG A 110 -13.89 -6.72 -4.91
CA ARG A 110 -12.77 -6.06 -4.23
C ARG A 110 -12.08 -5.06 -5.16
N SER A 111 -11.45 -4.07 -4.55
CA SER A 111 -10.69 -3.04 -5.28
C SER A 111 -9.34 -3.54 -5.76
N CYS A 112 -8.83 -2.93 -6.83
CA CYS A 112 -7.44 -3.11 -7.26
C CYS A 112 -6.44 -2.54 -6.25
N PHE A 113 -6.88 -1.63 -5.38
CA PHE A 113 -6.06 -1.00 -4.36
C PHE A 113 -6.60 -1.38 -2.98
N GLN A 114 -5.78 -2.09 -2.21
CA GLN A 114 -6.16 -2.57 -0.88
C GLN A 114 -5.08 -2.20 0.12
N ALA A 115 -5.46 -2.03 1.36
CA ALA A 115 -4.52 -1.76 2.45
C ALA A 115 -4.60 -2.88 3.49
N VAL A 116 -3.47 -3.22 4.09
CA VAL A 116 -3.44 -4.19 5.18
C VAL A 116 -4.08 -3.57 6.41
N ALA A 117 -5.03 -4.27 7.02
CA ALA A 117 -5.75 -3.79 8.20
C ALA A 117 -4.99 -4.12 9.47
N PHE A 118 -4.41 -3.12 10.11
CA PHE A 118 -3.69 -3.29 11.38
C PHE A 118 -4.55 -2.98 12.60
N GLU A 119 -5.42 -1.98 12.51
CA GLU A 119 -6.13 -1.43 13.67
C GLU A 119 -7.15 -2.38 14.29
N THR A 120 -7.70 -3.29 13.48
CA THR A 120 -8.66 -4.27 13.95
C THR A 120 -8.00 -5.62 14.27
N LEU A 121 -6.66 -5.68 14.16
CA LEU A 121 -5.92 -6.93 14.34
C LEU A 121 -5.72 -7.21 15.83
N LYS A 122 -6.33 -8.29 16.30
CA LYS A 122 -6.10 -8.79 17.65
C LYS A 122 -4.99 -9.83 17.61
N SER A 123 -4.33 -10.04 18.74
CA SER A 123 -3.28 -11.04 18.86
C SER A 123 -3.80 -12.43 18.42
N GLY A 124 -3.09 -13.03 17.48
CA GLY A 124 -3.44 -14.36 16.95
C GLY A 124 -4.42 -14.35 15.78
N GLU A 125 -4.95 -13.18 15.40
CA GLU A 125 -5.80 -13.09 14.21
C GLU A 125 -4.98 -13.00 12.94
N PRO A 126 -5.46 -13.58 11.83
CA PRO A 126 -4.76 -13.46 10.54
C PRO A 126 -4.88 -12.04 9.98
N PHE A 127 -3.87 -11.63 9.20
CA PHE A 127 -3.95 -10.39 8.44
C PHE A 127 -5.05 -10.47 7.40
N ARG A 128 -5.68 -9.33 7.18
CA ARG A 128 -6.68 -9.15 6.13
C ARG A 128 -6.48 -7.77 5.49
N THR A 129 -7.14 -7.55 4.38
CA THR A 129 -7.09 -6.27 3.70
C THR A 129 -8.44 -5.58 3.69
N LEU A 130 -8.40 -4.26 3.61
CA LEU A 130 -9.54 -3.40 3.34
C LEU A 130 -9.33 -2.79 1.97
N ASP A 131 -10.41 -2.54 1.23
CA ASP A 131 -10.30 -1.72 0.04
C ASP A 131 -9.83 -0.32 0.46
N LEU A 132 -9.00 0.31 -0.36
CA LEU A 132 -8.35 1.56 0.03
C LEU A 132 -9.34 2.64 0.44
N VAL A 133 -10.49 2.70 -0.23
CA VAL A 133 -11.55 3.66 0.10
C VAL A 133 -12.16 3.42 1.49
N GLU A 134 -12.05 2.21 2.02
CA GLU A 134 -12.57 1.86 3.34
C GLU A 134 -11.65 2.27 4.50
N VAL A 135 -10.41 2.68 4.20
CA VAL A 135 -9.47 3.16 5.22
C VAL A 135 -9.87 4.57 5.60
N LYS A 136 -10.55 4.71 6.73
CA LYS A 136 -11.15 5.98 7.16
C LYS A 136 -10.14 7.09 7.37
N GLU A 137 -8.95 6.75 7.85
CA GLU A 137 -7.88 7.70 8.15
C GLU A 137 -7.43 8.45 6.89
N PHE A 138 -7.50 7.79 5.73
CA PHE A 138 -7.08 8.41 4.47
C PHE A 138 -8.12 9.38 3.90
N GLY A 139 -9.41 9.15 4.18
CA GLY A 139 -10.47 10.01 3.69
C GLY A 139 -10.54 10.10 2.17
N LEU A 140 -10.25 9.01 1.47
CA LEU A 140 -10.25 8.98 0.01
C LEU A 140 -11.65 8.81 -0.55
N PHE A 141 -11.95 9.53 -1.64
CA PHE A 141 -13.22 9.41 -2.33
C PHE A 141 -13.21 8.19 -3.25
N ALA A 142 -14.35 7.48 -3.31
CA ALA A 142 -14.50 6.30 -4.16
C ALA A 142 -14.16 6.59 -5.61
N HIS A 143 -14.64 7.71 -6.15
CA HIS A 143 -14.42 8.10 -7.54
C HIS A 143 -12.92 8.26 -7.88
N ASN A 144 -12.14 8.80 -6.94
CA ASN A 144 -10.69 8.93 -7.09
C ASN A 144 -10.05 7.55 -7.28
N VAL A 145 -10.37 6.60 -6.41
CA VAL A 145 -9.82 5.24 -6.47
C VAL A 145 -10.30 4.52 -7.74
N GLU A 146 -11.58 4.65 -8.08
CA GLU A 146 -12.17 4.01 -9.27
C GLU A 146 -11.48 4.47 -10.56
N ASP A 147 -11.18 5.75 -10.70
CA ASP A 147 -10.47 6.26 -11.87
C ASP A 147 -9.07 5.62 -11.99
N HIS A 148 -8.41 5.42 -10.88
CA HIS A 148 -7.09 4.78 -10.88
C HIS A 148 -7.18 3.27 -11.12
N GLU A 149 -8.26 2.62 -10.71
CA GLU A 149 -8.51 1.21 -11.04
C GLU A 149 -8.65 1.02 -12.56
N GLU A 150 -9.33 1.94 -13.22
CA GLU A 150 -9.44 1.93 -14.67
C GLU A 150 -8.06 2.04 -15.33
N LEU A 151 -7.19 2.90 -14.78
CA LEU A 151 -5.81 3.02 -15.26
C LEU A 151 -5.01 1.74 -15.05
N VAL A 152 -5.19 1.07 -13.91
CA VAL A 152 -4.53 -0.22 -13.66
C VAL A 152 -4.88 -1.21 -14.77
N HIS A 153 -6.16 -1.37 -15.06
CA HIS A 153 -6.61 -2.31 -16.08
C HIS A 153 -6.04 -1.96 -17.46
N ARG A 154 -6.11 -0.71 -17.85
CA ARG A 154 -5.62 -0.26 -19.16
C ARG A 154 -4.12 -0.40 -19.33
N ILE A 155 -3.37 0.07 -18.34
CA ILE A 155 -1.90 0.07 -18.44
C ILE A 155 -1.37 -1.36 -18.37
N PHE A 156 -1.90 -2.17 -17.44
CA PHE A 156 -1.40 -3.52 -17.24
C PHE A 156 -1.78 -4.44 -18.40
N GLU A 157 -2.90 -4.20 -19.06
CA GLU A 157 -3.28 -4.90 -20.29
C GLU A 157 -2.26 -4.62 -21.41
N LEU A 158 -1.84 -3.37 -21.56
CA LEU A 158 -0.83 -3.01 -22.55
C LEU A 158 0.51 -3.70 -22.28
N LEU A 159 0.87 -3.88 -21.02
CA LEU A 159 2.13 -4.54 -20.65
C LEU A 159 2.12 -6.05 -20.95
N THR A 160 0.96 -6.65 -21.01
CA THR A 160 0.82 -8.11 -21.22
C THR A 160 0.42 -8.47 -22.63
N ALA A 161 0.18 -7.48 -23.45
CA ALA A 161 -0.21 -7.69 -24.87
C ALA A 161 0.96 -8.17 -25.71
#